data_a42dea85f998d55a2675e8d7f8f62ce8
#
_entry.id   a42dea85f998d55a2675e8d7f8f62ce8
#
_cell.length_a   1.000
_cell.length_b   1.000
_cell.length_c   1.000
_cell.angle_alpha   90.00
_cell.angle_beta   90.00
_cell.angle_gamma   90.00
#
_symmetry.space_group_name_H-M   'P 1'
#
loop_
_entity.id
_entity.type
_entity.pdbx_description
1 polymer ?
#
loop_
_entity_poly.entity_id
_entity_poly.type
_entity_poly.pdbx_seq_one_letter_code
_entity_poly.pdbx_strand_id
1 'polypeptide(L)'
;ILIDKNNFVPIYLRWLDQVKPAINFDWVAGKKQNIVDSDFYLADLFVDDKGTSIIDDDTPVNENLFVVFKNGHYAIAKENIKQIFDASIQIKDKKAYEQFWKKYKRPPLEEMQHHIIDRKDLLIPQDIRERKGAFFTPKKWVELSQQYISDVLGNDWQEEYYVWDCAAGTGNLLAGLTNKYNIWASTLDQSDVNAMHDRIENGALLLKDHCFQFDFLNDDFAKLPDPLQSIINNPEKRKKLLIYINPPYAEAASKGTVSGLGENKSDVAVKTYVYNKYQNKIGIAGR
;
A
#
# COMPACT_ATOMS: atom_id res chain seq x y z
N ILE A 1 7.18 -20.11 20.03
CA ILE A 1 6.74 -20.25 18.63
C ILE A 1 7.59 -19.33 17.78
N LEU A 2 8.23 -19.86 16.73
CA LEU A 2 8.91 -19.05 15.72
C LEU A 2 7.86 -18.35 14.84
N ILE A 3 8.15 -17.10 14.47
CA ILE A 3 7.28 -16.31 13.61
C ILE A 3 7.76 -16.44 12.17
N ASP A 4 6.84 -16.83 11.29
CA ASP A 4 7.11 -17.09 9.86
C ASP A 4 5.99 -16.56 8.95
N LYS A 5 6.15 -16.79 7.64
CA LYS A 5 5.20 -16.38 6.61
C LYS A 5 3.78 -16.96 6.76
N ASN A 6 3.62 -18.07 7.50
CA ASN A 6 2.33 -18.75 7.63
C ASN A 6 1.57 -18.30 8.87
N ASN A 7 2.27 -17.77 9.88
CA ASN A 7 1.65 -17.49 11.18
C ASN A 7 1.64 -15.99 11.56
N PHE A 8 2.40 -15.12 10.90
CA PHE A 8 2.45 -13.69 11.26
C PHE A 8 1.08 -13.00 11.20
N VAL A 9 0.21 -13.36 10.24
CA VAL A 9 -1.16 -12.84 10.16
C VAL A 9 -2.06 -13.41 11.27
N PRO A 10 -2.14 -14.74 11.51
CA PRO A 10 -2.82 -15.28 12.69
C PRO A 10 -2.35 -14.69 14.02
N ILE A 11 -1.05 -14.41 14.18
CA ILE A 11 -0.53 -13.75 15.36
C ILE A 11 -1.02 -12.32 15.46
N TYR A 12 -1.07 -11.58 14.36
CA TYR A 12 -1.63 -10.23 14.30
C TYR A 12 -3.09 -10.17 14.75
N LEU A 13 -3.92 -11.08 14.27
CA LEU A 13 -5.34 -11.12 14.67
C LEU A 13 -5.48 -11.32 16.20
N ARG A 14 -4.65 -12.17 16.80
CA ARG A 14 -4.62 -12.34 18.25
C ARG A 14 -4.04 -11.11 18.98
N TRP A 15 -3.08 -10.44 18.35
CA TRP A 15 -2.49 -9.20 18.88
C TRP A 15 -3.53 -8.08 18.94
N LEU A 16 -4.41 -7.97 17.93
CA LEU A 16 -5.53 -7.02 17.92
C LEU A 16 -6.44 -7.20 19.12
N ASP A 17 -6.69 -8.45 19.54
CA ASP A 17 -7.55 -8.76 20.69
C ASP A 17 -6.85 -8.55 22.04
N GLN A 18 -5.58 -8.93 22.15
CA GLN A 18 -4.91 -9.06 23.44
C GLN A 18 -3.95 -7.93 23.77
N VAL A 19 -3.28 -7.35 22.77
CA VAL A 19 -2.24 -6.32 22.96
C VAL A 19 -2.74 -4.94 22.59
N LYS A 20 -3.41 -4.78 21.47
CA LYS A 20 -3.93 -3.46 21.04
C LYS A 20 -4.73 -2.73 22.13
N PRO A 21 -5.64 -3.37 22.89
CA PRO A 21 -6.37 -2.69 23.99
C PRO A 21 -5.46 -2.22 25.13
N ALA A 22 -4.29 -2.83 25.27
CA ALA A 22 -3.31 -2.47 26.29
C ALA A 22 -2.45 -1.24 25.92
N ILE A 23 -2.52 -0.75 24.68
CA ILE A 23 -1.76 0.39 24.19
C ILE A 23 -2.57 1.68 24.42
N ASN A 24 -1.93 2.70 24.99
CA ASN A 24 -2.53 4.01 25.23
C ASN A 24 -2.42 4.90 23.99
N PHE A 25 -3.18 4.62 22.95
CA PHE A 25 -3.17 5.35 21.70
C PHE A 25 -4.58 5.71 21.22
N ASP A 26 -4.75 6.90 20.67
CA ASP A 26 -5.99 7.29 20.01
C ASP A 26 -6.01 6.77 18.57
N TRP A 27 -6.59 5.59 18.40
CA TRP A 27 -6.68 4.90 17.10
C TRP A 27 -7.48 5.67 16.04
N VAL A 28 -8.38 6.57 16.46
CA VAL A 28 -9.16 7.40 15.53
C VAL A 28 -8.31 8.54 14.99
N ALA A 29 -7.59 9.21 15.89
CA ALA A 29 -6.65 10.26 15.50
C ALA A 29 -5.47 9.70 14.67
N GLY A 30 -4.96 8.52 15.04
CA GLY A 30 -3.90 7.83 14.31
C GLY A 30 -4.27 7.53 12.86
N LYS A 31 -5.48 7.03 12.62
CA LYS A 31 -5.96 6.78 11.24
C LYS A 31 -5.99 8.03 10.37
N LYS A 32 -6.27 9.20 10.94
CA LYS A 32 -6.21 10.49 10.20
C LYS A 32 -4.79 10.89 9.82
N GLN A 33 -3.78 10.34 10.51
CA GLN A 33 -2.36 10.54 10.26
C GLN A 33 -1.72 9.35 9.54
N ASN A 34 -2.53 8.43 8.99
CA ASN A 34 -2.12 7.20 8.33
C ASN A 34 -1.32 6.23 9.23
N ILE A 35 -1.46 6.34 10.55
CA ILE A 35 -0.87 5.41 11.51
C ILE A 35 -1.93 4.40 11.91
N VAL A 36 -1.67 3.15 11.67
CA VAL A 36 -2.62 2.05 11.88
C VAL A 36 -2.08 1.01 12.86
N ASP A 37 -2.97 0.15 13.32
CA ASP A 37 -2.65 -0.91 14.26
C ASP A 37 -1.56 -1.88 13.77
N SER A 38 -1.53 -2.17 12.48
CA SER A 38 -0.47 -2.99 11.89
C SER A 38 0.94 -2.39 12.02
N ASP A 39 1.07 -1.06 12.10
CA ASP A 39 2.36 -0.42 12.31
C ASP A 39 2.92 -0.73 13.70
N PHE A 40 2.05 -0.70 14.72
CA PHE A 40 2.42 -1.09 16.08
C PHE A 40 2.74 -2.58 16.20
N TYR A 41 1.96 -3.41 15.52
CA TYR A 41 2.24 -4.84 15.46
C TYR A 41 3.59 -5.14 14.82
N LEU A 42 3.93 -4.49 13.72
CA LEU A 42 5.23 -4.62 13.07
C LEU A 42 6.36 -4.12 13.97
N ALA A 43 6.15 -2.99 14.67
CA ALA A 43 7.11 -2.51 15.67
C ALA A 43 7.40 -3.55 16.75
N ASP A 44 6.36 -4.23 17.24
CA ASP A 44 6.49 -5.30 18.23
C ASP A 44 7.18 -6.54 17.67
N LEU A 45 6.89 -6.90 16.43
CA LEU A 45 7.46 -8.07 15.75
C LEU A 45 8.98 -7.99 15.62
N PHE A 46 9.49 -6.79 15.38
CA PHE A 46 10.91 -6.52 15.17
C PHE A 46 11.65 -6.07 16.44
N VAL A 47 11.14 -6.44 17.61
CA VAL A 47 11.83 -6.21 18.89
C VAL A 47 12.86 -7.30 19.14
N ASP A 48 14.07 -6.91 19.54
CA ASP A 48 15.12 -7.81 19.98
C ASP A 48 14.95 -8.28 21.45
N ASP A 49 15.82 -9.16 21.91
CA ASP A 49 15.82 -9.67 23.29
C ASP A 49 16.07 -8.56 24.34
N LYS A 50 16.57 -7.39 23.92
CA LYS A 50 16.79 -6.22 24.80
C LYS A 50 15.56 -5.31 24.88
N GLY A 51 14.47 -5.68 24.20
CA GLY A 51 13.24 -4.89 24.17
C GLY A 51 13.34 -3.64 23.29
N THR A 52 14.27 -3.63 22.36
CA THR A 52 14.47 -2.55 21.38
C THR A 52 14.22 -3.10 19.98
N SER A 53 13.50 -2.36 19.15
CA SER A 53 13.38 -2.73 17.74
C SER A 53 14.75 -2.89 17.12
N ILE A 54 14.99 -4.01 16.41
CA ILE A 54 16.26 -4.27 15.70
C ILE A 54 16.47 -3.32 14.50
N ILE A 55 16.08 -2.11 14.68
CA ILE A 55 16.17 -1.10 13.65
C ILE A 55 17.55 -0.48 13.80
N ASP A 56 18.49 -1.02 13.07
CA ASP A 56 19.80 -0.40 12.86
C ASP A 56 19.71 0.46 11.58
N ASP A 57 20.39 1.60 11.54
CA ASP A 57 20.34 2.58 10.44
C ASP A 57 20.66 2.02 9.05
N ASP A 58 21.22 0.80 8.99
CA ASP A 58 21.70 0.15 7.78
C ASP A 58 20.82 -1.03 7.28
N THR A 59 19.67 -1.33 7.92
CA THR A 59 18.85 -2.46 7.46
C THR A 59 17.67 -2.04 6.57
N PRO A 60 17.43 -2.72 5.43
CA PRO A 60 16.31 -2.40 4.51
C PRO A 60 14.91 -2.50 5.14
N VAL A 61 14.79 -3.16 6.28
CA VAL A 61 13.55 -3.29 7.06
C VAL A 61 13.10 -1.94 7.63
N ASN A 62 14.05 -1.04 7.92
CA ASN A 62 13.80 0.25 8.55
C ASN A 62 12.96 1.21 7.71
N GLU A 63 13.17 1.18 6.40
CA GLU A 63 12.52 2.10 5.47
C GLU A 63 11.00 1.93 5.40
N ASN A 64 10.47 0.86 6.03
CA ASN A 64 9.07 0.48 5.94
C ASN A 64 8.30 0.52 7.26
N LEU A 65 8.93 0.93 8.36
CA LEU A 65 8.28 1.01 9.66
C LEU A 65 7.96 2.45 10.04
N PHE A 66 6.68 2.72 10.29
CA PHE A 66 6.19 4.03 10.76
C PHE A 66 6.16 4.15 12.28
N VAL A 67 6.26 3.04 12.99
CA VAL A 67 6.27 2.97 14.45
C VAL A 67 7.44 2.11 14.88
N VAL A 68 8.14 2.52 15.92
CA VAL A 68 9.25 1.77 16.52
C VAL A 68 8.97 1.52 18.00
N PHE A 69 9.50 0.42 18.53
CA PHE A 69 9.42 0.11 19.95
C PHE A 69 10.80 0.30 20.59
N LYS A 70 10.90 1.21 21.56
CA LYS A 70 12.16 1.55 22.19
C LYS A 70 11.95 1.86 23.68
N ASN A 71 12.78 1.28 24.55
CA ASN A 71 12.75 1.52 26.01
C ASN A 71 11.36 1.29 26.66
N GLY A 72 10.61 0.29 26.18
CA GLY A 72 9.31 -0.08 26.75
C GLY A 72 8.13 0.78 26.31
N HIS A 73 8.28 1.59 25.26
CA HIS A 73 7.22 2.41 24.70
C HIS A 73 7.33 2.48 23.16
N TYR A 74 6.23 2.86 22.50
CA TYR A 74 6.25 3.11 21.06
C TYR A 74 6.55 4.58 20.77
N ALA A 75 7.28 4.80 19.72
CA ALA A 75 7.50 6.11 19.13
C ALA A 75 7.12 6.09 17.65
N ILE A 76 6.58 7.19 17.16
CA ILE A 76 6.25 7.37 15.74
C ILE A 76 7.52 7.80 15.03
N ALA A 77 7.94 7.01 14.03
CA ALA A 77 9.06 7.35 13.17
C ALA A 77 8.53 8.19 11.98
N LYS A 78 9.14 9.35 11.75
CA LYS A 78 8.95 10.14 10.54
C LYS A 78 10.23 10.11 9.73
N GLU A 79 10.09 10.05 8.41
CA GLU A 79 11.21 10.11 7.48
C GLU A 79 12.30 9.07 7.80
N ASN A 80 11.94 7.78 7.70
CA ASN A 80 12.90 6.68 7.82
C ASN A 80 13.78 6.75 9.07
N ILE A 81 13.14 6.90 10.23
CA ILE A 81 13.79 6.82 11.55
C ILE A 81 14.76 7.97 11.84
N LYS A 82 15.02 8.89 10.91
CA LYS A 82 15.89 10.04 11.15
C LYS A 82 15.31 11.07 12.11
N GLN A 83 13.97 11.08 12.30
CA GLN A 83 13.29 11.94 13.27
C GLN A 83 12.24 11.14 14.04
N ILE A 84 12.57 10.72 15.25
CA ILE A 84 11.62 10.13 16.20
C ILE A 84 10.86 11.28 16.85
N PHE A 85 9.54 11.33 16.64
CA PHE A 85 8.70 12.27 17.39
C PHE A 85 8.51 11.79 18.83
N ASP A 86 8.58 12.71 19.77
CA ASP A 86 8.46 12.52 21.23
C ASP A 86 7.07 12.07 21.73
N ALA A 87 6.25 11.48 20.90
CA ALA A 87 5.02 10.82 21.35
C ALA A 87 5.35 9.45 21.97
N SER A 88 5.79 9.48 23.22
CA SER A 88 5.96 8.28 24.02
C SER A 88 4.59 7.64 24.28
N ILE A 89 4.24 6.64 23.44
CA ILE A 89 2.98 5.91 23.55
C ILE A 89 3.19 4.75 24.51
N GLN A 90 2.53 4.81 25.66
CA GLN A 90 2.72 3.86 26.76
C GLN A 90 1.87 2.61 26.61
N ILE A 91 2.38 1.50 27.11
CA ILE A 91 1.61 0.28 27.35
C ILE A 91 0.93 0.41 28.72
N LYS A 92 -0.41 0.44 28.74
CA LYS A 92 -1.23 0.51 29.96
C LYS A 92 -1.18 -0.80 30.74
N ASP A 93 -1.28 -1.94 30.05
CA ASP A 93 -1.25 -3.28 30.63
C ASP A 93 0.00 -4.03 30.18
N LYS A 94 1.10 -3.79 30.90
CA LYS A 94 2.38 -4.46 30.64
C LYS A 94 2.28 -5.97 30.84
N LYS A 95 1.44 -6.44 31.76
CA LYS A 95 1.28 -7.86 32.03
C LYS A 95 0.65 -8.60 30.86
N ALA A 96 -0.40 -8.04 30.28
CA ALA A 96 -1.04 -8.60 29.08
C ALA A 96 -0.06 -8.61 27.89
N TYR A 97 0.69 -7.53 27.70
CA TYR A 97 1.72 -7.42 26.66
C TYR A 97 2.81 -8.50 26.81
N GLU A 98 3.40 -8.63 28.00
CA GLU A 98 4.47 -9.61 28.27
C GLU A 98 3.96 -11.05 28.15
N GLN A 99 2.75 -11.35 28.65
CA GLN A 99 2.14 -12.67 28.54
C GLN A 99 1.89 -13.07 27.08
N PHE A 100 1.51 -12.13 26.24
CA PHE A 100 1.31 -12.37 24.81
C PHE A 100 2.64 -12.72 24.14
N TRP A 101 3.64 -11.85 24.28
CA TRP A 101 4.91 -12.00 23.59
C TRP A 101 5.79 -13.10 24.13
N LYS A 102 5.61 -13.54 25.37
CA LYS A 102 6.29 -14.72 25.93
C LYS A 102 6.05 -16.00 25.12
N LYS A 103 4.98 -16.06 24.35
CA LYS A 103 4.62 -17.22 23.52
C LYS A 103 5.39 -17.28 22.20
N TYR A 104 5.93 -16.16 21.76
CA TYR A 104 6.53 -16.00 20.44
C TYR A 104 7.98 -15.57 20.55
N LYS A 105 8.81 -16.11 19.64
CA LYS A 105 10.22 -15.75 19.56
C LYS A 105 10.36 -14.57 18.59
N ARG A 106 10.88 -13.45 19.09
CA ARG A 106 11.14 -12.21 18.35
C ARG A 106 12.64 -11.91 18.32
N PRO A 107 13.15 -11.22 17.30
CA PRO A 107 12.49 -10.94 16.02
C PRO A 107 12.33 -12.21 15.17
N PRO A 108 11.54 -12.16 14.08
CA PRO A 108 11.53 -13.22 13.06
C PRO A 108 12.93 -13.46 12.50
N LEU A 109 13.19 -14.66 11.98
CA LEU A 109 14.45 -14.95 11.29
C LEU A 109 14.64 -13.98 10.12
N GLU A 110 15.86 -13.58 9.83
CA GLU A 110 16.22 -12.57 8.84
C GLU A 110 15.59 -12.86 7.46
N GLU A 111 15.63 -14.11 7.02
CA GLU A 111 14.99 -14.56 5.77
C GLU A 111 13.46 -14.33 5.74
N MET A 112 12.80 -14.28 6.92
CA MET A 112 11.37 -14.04 7.04
C MET A 112 11.04 -12.56 7.16
N GLN A 113 11.96 -11.71 7.63
CA GLN A 113 11.73 -10.29 7.86
C GLN A 113 11.33 -9.57 6.55
N HIS A 114 12.08 -9.75 5.49
CA HIS A 114 11.77 -9.20 4.17
C HIS A 114 10.41 -9.66 3.66
N HIS A 115 10.11 -10.97 3.80
CA HIS A 115 8.82 -11.50 3.38
C HIS A 115 7.65 -10.87 4.14
N ILE A 116 7.78 -10.68 5.45
CA ILE A 116 6.74 -10.07 6.29
C ILE A 116 6.51 -8.62 5.88
N ILE A 117 7.57 -7.85 5.65
CA ILE A 117 7.47 -6.46 5.19
C ILE A 117 6.84 -6.37 3.80
N ASP A 118 7.28 -7.21 2.86
CA ASP A 118 6.72 -7.24 1.50
C ASP A 118 5.23 -7.60 1.48
N ARG A 119 4.77 -8.31 2.51
CA ARG A 119 3.39 -8.79 2.64
C ARG A 119 2.63 -8.15 3.80
N LYS A 120 3.04 -6.96 4.24
CA LYS A 120 2.30 -6.20 5.26
C LYS A 120 0.86 -5.87 4.87
N ASP A 121 0.55 -5.88 3.56
CA ASP A 121 -0.79 -5.80 3.03
C ASP A 121 -1.75 -6.86 3.61
N LEU A 122 -1.24 -8.04 3.98
CA LEU A 122 -2.03 -9.09 4.61
C LEU A 122 -2.51 -8.75 6.03
N LEU A 123 -1.91 -7.74 6.66
CA LEU A 123 -2.34 -7.24 7.97
C LEU A 123 -3.54 -6.29 7.86
N ILE A 124 -3.89 -5.82 6.67
CA ILE A 124 -5.11 -5.05 6.46
C ILE A 124 -6.29 -6.04 6.51
N PRO A 125 -7.35 -5.77 7.31
CA PRO A 125 -8.50 -6.64 7.39
C PRO A 125 -9.07 -6.97 6.01
N GLN A 126 -9.41 -8.23 5.79
CA GLN A 126 -9.85 -8.73 4.48
C GLN A 126 -11.08 -7.98 3.96
N ASP A 127 -12.02 -7.64 4.83
CA ASP A 127 -13.21 -6.88 4.48
C ASP A 127 -12.90 -5.46 4.00
N ILE A 128 -11.84 -4.84 4.52
CA ILE A 128 -11.37 -3.52 4.08
C ILE A 128 -10.66 -3.66 2.73
N ARG A 129 -9.83 -4.69 2.56
CA ARG A 129 -9.16 -4.98 1.27
C ARG A 129 -10.18 -5.27 0.17
N GLU A 130 -11.19 -6.09 0.47
CA GLU A 130 -12.26 -6.43 -0.47
C GLU A 130 -13.13 -5.23 -0.83
N ARG A 131 -13.49 -4.40 0.15
CA ARG A 131 -14.28 -3.17 -0.11
C ARG A 131 -13.53 -2.13 -0.93
N LYS A 132 -12.24 -1.96 -0.68
CA LYS A 132 -11.39 -1.02 -1.43
C LYS A 132 -10.83 -1.65 -2.71
N GLY A 133 -10.87 -2.98 -2.84
CA GLY A 133 -10.19 -3.72 -3.90
C GLY A 133 -8.66 -3.51 -3.86
N ALA A 134 -8.14 -3.00 -2.74
CA ALA A 134 -6.75 -2.60 -2.60
C ALA A 134 -5.87 -3.82 -2.36
N PHE A 135 -5.35 -4.40 -3.43
CA PHE A 135 -4.38 -5.48 -3.40
C PHE A 135 -3.03 -4.96 -3.91
N PHE A 136 -2.03 -4.98 -3.03
CA PHE A 136 -0.67 -4.62 -3.43
C PHE A 136 -0.08 -5.71 -4.32
N THR A 137 0.47 -5.31 -5.46
CA THR A 137 1.11 -6.26 -6.37
C THR A 137 2.43 -6.76 -5.77
N PRO A 138 2.59 -8.07 -5.51
CA PRO A 138 3.85 -8.62 -5.01
C PRO A 138 5.01 -8.39 -5.99
N LYS A 139 6.21 -8.13 -5.46
CA LYS A 139 7.41 -7.82 -6.25
C LYS A 139 7.67 -8.79 -7.39
N LYS A 140 7.53 -10.11 -7.15
CA LYS A 140 7.72 -11.13 -8.18
C LYS A 140 6.80 -10.94 -9.39
N TRP A 141 5.55 -10.53 -9.16
CA TRP A 141 4.60 -10.27 -10.25
C TRP A 141 4.92 -8.96 -10.97
N VAL A 142 5.42 -7.96 -10.24
CA VAL A 142 5.91 -6.71 -10.83
C VAL A 142 7.05 -7.01 -11.80
N GLU A 143 8.09 -7.71 -11.34
CA GLU A 143 9.25 -8.10 -12.14
C GLU A 143 8.85 -8.91 -13.38
N LEU A 144 7.97 -9.90 -13.20
CA LEU A 144 7.51 -10.76 -14.29
C LEU A 144 6.69 -9.98 -15.33
N SER A 145 5.79 -9.10 -14.90
CA SER A 145 4.97 -8.30 -15.80
C SER A 145 5.82 -7.29 -16.59
N GLN A 146 6.83 -6.68 -15.96
CA GLN A 146 7.77 -5.78 -16.64
C GLN A 146 8.65 -6.55 -17.64
N GLN A 147 9.03 -7.80 -17.32
CA GLN A 147 9.73 -8.67 -18.27
C GLN A 147 8.87 -8.94 -19.50
N TYR A 148 7.58 -9.29 -19.32
CA TYR A 148 6.68 -9.50 -20.45
C TYR A 148 6.48 -8.25 -21.30
N ILE A 149 6.44 -7.06 -20.70
CA ILE A 149 6.41 -5.81 -21.46
C ILE A 149 7.70 -5.67 -22.30
N SER A 150 8.86 -5.95 -21.71
CA SER A 150 10.14 -5.91 -22.41
C SER A 150 10.22 -6.94 -23.55
N ASP A 151 9.69 -8.14 -23.34
CA ASP A 151 9.64 -9.20 -24.37
C ASP A 151 8.82 -8.79 -25.59
N VAL A 152 7.77 -7.97 -25.39
CA VAL A 152 6.88 -7.53 -26.46
C VAL A 152 7.34 -6.23 -27.12
N LEU A 153 7.83 -5.26 -26.34
CA LEU A 153 8.14 -3.91 -26.83
C LEU A 153 9.64 -3.68 -27.05
N GLY A 154 10.49 -4.60 -26.64
CA GLY A 154 11.95 -4.47 -26.68
C GLY A 154 12.53 -3.96 -25.36
N ASN A 155 13.85 -4.14 -25.19
CA ASN A 155 14.53 -3.80 -23.92
C ASN A 155 14.53 -2.30 -23.62
N ASP A 156 14.46 -1.46 -24.65
CA ASP A 156 14.51 0.01 -24.52
C ASP A 156 13.10 0.62 -24.35
N TRP A 157 12.08 -0.19 -24.07
CA TRP A 157 10.71 0.27 -24.01
C TRP A 157 10.47 1.43 -23.01
N GLN A 158 11.22 1.48 -21.92
CA GLN A 158 11.07 2.55 -20.93
C GLN A 158 11.53 3.92 -21.45
N GLU A 159 12.43 3.94 -22.44
CA GLU A 159 12.87 5.17 -23.10
C GLU A 159 11.89 5.62 -24.20
N GLU A 160 11.19 4.66 -24.81
CA GLU A 160 10.33 4.91 -25.95
C GLU A 160 8.87 5.15 -25.58
N TYR A 161 8.40 4.58 -24.47
CA TYR A 161 7.00 4.60 -24.06
C TYR A 161 6.80 5.43 -22.81
N TYR A 162 5.60 5.99 -22.71
CA TYR A 162 5.07 6.61 -21.51
C TYR A 162 4.28 5.58 -20.72
N VAL A 163 4.39 5.60 -19.39
CA VAL A 163 3.69 4.67 -18.50
C VAL A 163 2.75 5.46 -17.59
N TRP A 164 1.50 5.08 -17.52
CA TRP A 164 0.57 5.60 -16.54
C TRP A 164 -0.12 4.48 -15.80
N ASP A 165 0.10 4.43 -14.48
CA ASP A 165 -0.68 3.62 -13.56
C ASP A 165 -1.78 4.50 -12.96
N CYS A 166 -3.02 4.31 -13.42
CA CYS A 166 -4.16 5.12 -13.00
C CYS A 166 -4.86 4.58 -11.72
N ALA A 167 -4.35 3.53 -11.13
CA ALA A 167 -4.76 2.98 -9.83
C ALA A 167 -3.55 2.54 -9.00
N ALA A 168 -2.54 3.39 -8.95
CA ALA A 168 -1.21 3.06 -8.48
C ALA A 168 -1.13 2.66 -6.99
N GLY A 169 -2.14 3.05 -6.17
CA GLY A 169 -2.04 2.91 -4.73
C GLY A 169 -0.74 3.54 -4.22
N THR A 170 0.09 2.81 -3.54
CA THR A 170 1.40 3.30 -3.06
C THR A 170 2.53 3.15 -4.10
N GLY A 171 2.23 2.86 -5.37
CA GLY A 171 3.20 2.79 -6.46
C GLY A 171 3.99 1.48 -6.57
N ASN A 172 3.51 0.38 -5.98
CA ASN A 172 4.24 -0.90 -5.99
C ASN A 172 4.47 -1.46 -7.40
N LEU A 173 3.49 -1.31 -8.30
CA LEU A 173 3.57 -1.82 -9.66
C LEU A 173 4.68 -1.13 -10.48
N LEU A 174 5.00 0.11 -10.12
CA LEU A 174 6.01 0.93 -10.80
C LEU A 174 7.43 0.71 -10.25
N ALA A 175 7.58 -0.11 -9.20
CA ALA A 175 8.88 -0.42 -8.63
C ALA A 175 9.78 -1.12 -9.67
N GLY A 176 11.04 -0.69 -9.78
CA GLY A 176 12.00 -1.22 -10.74
C GLY A 176 12.01 -0.54 -12.11
N LEU A 177 11.04 0.34 -12.40
CA LEU A 177 11.12 1.20 -13.58
C LEU A 177 12.21 2.26 -13.38
N THR A 178 12.92 2.60 -14.44
CA THR A 178 14.13 3.43 -14.37
C THR A 178 13.96 4.84 -14.93
N ASN A 179 13.09 5.01 -15.93
CA ASN A 179 12.90 6.33 -16.56
C ASN A 179 11.75 7.10 -15.90
N LYS A 180 12.03 7.74 -14.77
CA LYS A 180 11.06 8.53 -14.00
C LYS A 180 10.37 9.65 -14.78
N TYR A 181 10.94 10.13 -15.88
CA TYR A 181 10.38 11.21 -16.69
C TYR A 181 9.20 10.74 -17.55
N ASN A 182 9.13 9.44 -17.81
CA ASN A 182 8.09 8.82 -18.61
C ASN A 182 7.01 8.11 -17.77
N ILE A 183 7.04 8.24 -16.44
CA ILE A 183 6.15 7.50 -15.53
C ILE A 183 5.18 8.47 -14.83
N TRP A 184 3.89 8.15 -14.87
CA TRP A 184 2.84 8.81 -14.11
C TRP A 184 2.12 7.80 -13.21
N ALA A 185 1.75 8.25 -12.02
CA ALA A 185 1.05 7.46 -11.02
C ALA A 185 -0.12 8.27 -10.46
N SER A 186 -1.32 7.74 -10.54
CA SER A 186 -2.47 8.37 -9.91
C SER A 186 -3.25 7.38 -9.06
N THR A 187 -3.86 7.87 -8.00
CA THR A 187 -4.62 7.07 -7.05
C THR A 187 -5.78 7.87 -6.47
N LEU A 188 -6.78 7.16 -5.94
CA LEU A 188 -7.97 7.78 -5.36
C LEU A 188 -7.67 8.48 -4.04
N ASP A 189 -6.81 7.91 -3.20
CA ASP A 189 -6.57 8.37 -1.84
C ASP A 189 -5.30 9.27 -1.77
N GLN A 190 -5.43 10.47 -1.20
CA GLN A 190 -4.29 11.37 -0.98
C GLN A 190 -3.21 10.76 -0.09
N SER A 191 -3.58 9.86 0.83
CA SER A 191 -2.63 9.12 1.66
C SER A 191 -1.67 8.26 0.84
N ASP A 192 -2.14 7.68 -0.26
CA ASP A 192 -1.30 6.88 -1.14
C ASP A 192 -0.35 7.77 -1.96
N VAL A 193 -0.80 8.98 -2.36
CA VAL A 193 0.08 9.98 -2.99
C VAL A 193 1.20 10.37 -2.04
N ASN A 194 0.88 10.63 -0.77
CA ASN A 194 1.87 10.96 0.25
C ASN A 194 2.87 9.81 0.44
N ALA A 195 2.39 8.56 0.47
CA ALA A 195 3.26 7.39 0.56
C ALA A 195 4.19 7.26 -0.68
N MET A 196 3.71 7.59 -1.88
CA MET A 196 4.57 7.65 -3.07
C MET A 196 5.62 8.75 -2.96
N HIS A 197 5.25 9.93 -2.45
CA HIS A 197 6.20 11.03 -2.21
C HIS A 197 7.27 10.66 -1.19
N ASP A 198 6.90 9.99 -0.10
CA ASP A 198 7.85 9.48 0.88
C ASP A 198 8.82 8.47 0.23
N ARG A 199 8.31 7.58 -0.61
CA ARG A 199 9.15 6.63 -1.37
C ARG A 199 10.12 7.33 -2.33
N ILE A 200 9.72 8.44 -2.94
CA ILE A 200 10.59 9.24 -3.81
C ILE A 200 11.74 9.85 -3.00
N GLU A 201 11.45 10.36 -1.81
CA GLU A 201 12.47 10.88 -0.88
C GLU A 201 13.45 9.79 -0.44
N ASN A 202 13.01 8.54 -0.47
CA ASN A 202 13.80 7.35 -0.17
C ASN A 202 14.40 6.65 -1.40
N GLY A 203 14.47 7.34 -2.53
CA GLY A 203 15.18 6.87 -3.71
C GLY A 203 14.32 6.17 -4.77
N ALA A 204 12.99 6.13 -4.63
CA ALA A 204 12.14 5.62 -5.69
C ALA A 204 12.24 6.50 -6.96
N LEU A 205 12.34 5.86 -8.11
CA LEU A 205 12.52 6.53 -9.40
C LEU A 205 11.19 7.01 -9.98
N LEU A 206 10.55 7.95 -9.27
CA LEU A 206 9.35 8.66 -9.67
C LEU A 206 9.58 10.17 -9.52
N LEU A 207 8.75 10.99 -10.16
CA LEU A 207 8.73 12.42 -9.94
C LEU A 207 7.52 12.80 -9.07
N LYS A 208 7.70 13.71 -8.10
CA LYS A 208 6.59 14.16 -7.23
C LYS A 208 5.43 14.72 -8.04
N ASP A 209 5.72 15.54 -9.04
CA ASP A 209 4.70 16.16 -9.90
C ASP A 209 4.00 15.16 -10.84
N HIS A 210 4.51 13.92 -10.95
CA HIS A 210 3.91 12.83 -11.70
C HIS A 210 3.08 11.89 -10.81
N CYS A 211 3.10 12.09 -9.47
CA CYS A 211 2.31 11.34 -8.50
C CYS A 211 1.20 12.24 -7.96
N PHE A 212 -0.07 11.94 -8.25
CA PHE A 212 -1.17 12.84 -7.94
C PHE A 212 -2.46 12.09 -7.60
N GLN A 213 -3.35 12.78 -6.88
CA GLN A 213 -4.68 12.28 -6.60
C GLN A 213 -5.57 12.45 -7.83
N PHE A 214 -6.26 11.38 -8.23
CA PHE A 214 -7.18 11.39 -9.35
C PHE A 214 -8.16 10.22 -9.24
N ASP A 215 -9.46 10.52 -9.33
CA ASP A 215 -10.50 9.51 -9.46
C ASP A 215 -10.70 9.18 -10.94
N PHE A 216 -10.04 8.12 -11.40
CA PHE A 216 -10.08 7.70 -12.80
C PHE A 216 -11.50 7.44 -13.32
N LEU A 217 -12.44 7.09 -12.45
CA LEU A 217 -13.82 6.77 -12.81
C LEU A 217 -14.74 8.00 -12.83
N ASN A 218 -14.42 9.06 -12.08
CA ASN A 218 -15.31 10.19 -11.89
C ASN A 218 -14.73 11.54 -12.28
N ASP A 219 -13.40 11.71 -12.26
CA ASP A 219 -12.78 12.98 -12.61
C ASP A 219 -12.70 13.20 -14.12
N ASP A 220 -12.76 14.47 -14.51
CA ASP A 220 -12.49 14.87 -15.89
C ASP A 220 -10.97 14.88 -16.15
N PHE A 221 -10.56 14.44 -17.34
CA PHE A 221 -9.16 14.43 -17.77
C PHE A 221 -8.53 15.83 -17.85
N ALA A 222 -9.32 16.88 -17.83
CA ALA A 222 -8.82 18.24 -17.67
C ALA A 222 -8.12 18.50 -16.33
N LYS A 223 -8.34 17.64 -15.32
CA LYS A 223 -7.64 17.69 -14.02
C LYS A 223 -6.25 17.02 -14.02
N LEU A 224 -5.92 16.28 -15.07
CA LEU A 224 -4.61 15.64 -15.18
C LEU A 224 -3.49 16.70 -15.28
N PRO A 225 -2.26 16.39 -14.86
CA PRO A 225 -1.11 17.27 -15.09
C PRO A 225 -0.92 17.58 -16.59
N ASP A 226 -0.58 18.82 -16.92
CA ASP A 226 -0.42 19.28 -18.30
C ASP A 226 0.50 18.40 -19.16
N PRO A 227 1.64 17.87 -18.65
CA PRO A 227 2.48 16.97 -19.45
C PRO A 227 1.74 15.69 -19.86
N LEU A 228 0.96 15.10 -18.95
CA LEU A 228 0.19 13.88 -19.24
C LEU A 228 -0.98 14.20 -20.21
N GLN A 229 -1.67 15.32 -20.01
CA GLN A 229 -2.69 15.79 -20.97
C GLN A 229 -2.10 15.96 -22.37
N SER A 230 -0.91 16.55 -22.48
CA SER A 230 -0.20 16.74 -23.76
C SER A 230 0.08 15.39 -24.46
N ILE A 231 0.41 14.35 -23.70
CA ILE A 231 0.61 12.99 -24.25
C ILE A 231 -0.72 12.42 -24.76
N ILE A 232 -1.76 12.49 -23.93
CA ILE A 232 -3.09 11.93 -24.27
C ILE A 232 -3.70 12.62 -25.47
N ASN A 233 -3.55 13.94 -25.59
CA ASN A 233 -4.15 14.74 -26.66
C ASN A 233 -3.36 14.68 -27.97
N ASN A 234 -2.09 14.27 -27.93
CA ASN A 234 -1.28 14.11 -29.14
C ASN A 234 -1.40 12.67 -29.68
N PRO A 235 -1.94 12.45 -30.91
CA PRO A 235 -2.15 11.11 -31.44
C PRO A 235 -0.88 10.25 -31.53
N GLU A 236 0.28 10.83 -31.85
CA GLU A 236 1.53 10.07 -31.97
C GLU A 236 2.11 9.70 -30.60
N LYS A 237 2.07 10.63 -29.65
CA LYS A 237 2.51 10.33 -28.27
C LYS A 237 1.57 9.32 -27.59
N ARG A 238 0.26 9.46 -27.80
CA ARG A 238 -0.75 8.55 -27.24
C ARG A 238 -0.57 7.11 -27.69
N LYS A 239 -0.10 6.86 -28.93
CA LYS A 239 0.25 5.50 -29.40
C LYS A 239 1.34 4.84 -28.56
N LYS A 240 2.17 5.64 -27.91
CA LYS A 240 3.26 5.20 -27.03
C LYS A 240 2.88 5.27 -25.53
N LEU A 241 1.63 5.55 -25.19
CA LEU A 241 1.16 5.55 -23.80
C LEU A 241 0.69 4.15 -23.38
N LEU A 242 1.37 3.57 -22.42
CA LEU A 242 1.00 2.31 -21.80
C LEU A 242 0.17 2.60 -20.54
N ILE A 243 -1.02 2.04 -20.47
CA ILE A 243 -1.79 1.94 -19.23
C ILE A 243 -1.33 0.65 -18.53
N TYR A 244 -0.45 0.82 -17.56
CA TYR A 244 0.11 -0.29 -16.79
C TYR A 244 -0.51 -0.29 -15.41
N ILE A 245 -1.51 -1.14 -15.19
CA ILE A 245 -2.41 -1.06 -14.06
C ILE A 245 -2.70 -2.45 -13.47
N ASN A 246 -2.76 -2.51 -12.14
CA ASN A 246 -3.40 -3.58 -11.40
C ASN A 246 -4.63 -2.99 -10.67
N PRO A 247 -5.80 -2.95 -11.33
CA PRO A 247 -6.97 -2.25 -10.81
C PRO A 247 -7.53 -2.95 -9.57
N PRO A 248 -8.27 -2.23 -8.70
CA PRO A 248 -8.94 -2.83 -7.57
C PRO A 248 -9.94 -3.90 -8.01
N TYR A 249 -9.83 -5.10 -7.40
CA TYR A 249 -10.74 -6.22 -7.65
C TYR A 249 -11.96 -6.11 -6.74
N ALA A 250 -12.96 -5.35 -7.11
CA ALA A 250 -14.25 -5.36 -6.45
C ALA A 250 -15.28 -6.05 -7.34
N GLU A 251 -15.72 -7.24 -6.97
CA GLU A 251 -16.89 -7.83 -7.59
C GLU A 251 -18.14 -7.06 -7.20
N ALA A 252 -18.94 -6.65 -8.18
CA ALA A 252 -20.32 -6.27 -7.96
C ALA A 252 -21.11 -7.54 -7.60
N ALA A 253 -21.03 -7.96 -6.33
CA ALA A 253 -21.84 -9.09 -5.87
C ALA A 253 -23.31 -8.71 -6.00
N SER A 254 -24.09 -9.54 -6.69
CA SER A 254 -25.53 -9.44 -6.78
C SER A 254 -26.15 -9.44 -5.38
N LYS A 255 -27.12 -8.57 -5.15
CA LYS A 255 -27.96 -8.58 -3.95
C LYS A 255 -28.42 -10.02 -3.66
N GLY A 256 -27.97 -10.57 -2.53
CA GLY A 256 -28.52 -11.83 -2.04
C GLY A 256 -27.53 -12.94 -1.73
N THR A 257 -26.23 -12.79 -1.90
CA THR A 257 -25.25 -13.84 -1.56
C THR A 257 -24.60 -13.55 -0.20
N VAL A 258 -24.98 -14.41 0.75
CA VAL A 258 -24.27 -14.74 2.01
C VAL A 258 -23.38 -13.62 2.59
N SER A 259 -23.91 -12.97 3.62
CA SER A 259 -23.19 -12.08 4.56
C SER A 259 -23.43 -10.56 4.53
N GLY A 260 -24.50 -10.06 3.96
CA GLY A 260 -24.86 -8.61 4.13
C GLY A 260 -23.89 -7.60 3.50
N LEU A 261 -22.85 -8.03 2.84
CA LEU A 261 -21.81 -7.21 2.22
C LEU A 261 -22.15 -6.77 0.78
N GLY A 262 -23.24 -7.32 0.21
CA GLY A 262 -23.59 -7.10 -1.19
C GLY A 262 -24.44 -5.86 -1.50
N GLU A 263 -25.11 -5.29 -0.50
CA GLU A 263 -26.16 -4.28 -0.74
C GLU A 263 -25.66 -2.93 -1.30
N ASN A 264 -24.36 -2.62 -1.14
CA ASN A 264 -23.79 -1.34 -1.60
C ASN A 264 -22.81 -1.46 -2.78
N LYS A 265 -22.48 -2.68 -3.25
CA LYS A 265 -21.44 -2.86 -4.29
C LYS A 265 -21.96 -2.68 -5.71
N SER A 266 -23.19 -3.12 -6.01
CA SER A 266 -23.75 -3.08 -7.36
C SER A 266 -24.08 -1.68 -7.88
N ASP A 267 -24.24 -0.72 -6.98
CA ASP A 267 -24.56 0.66 -7.35
C ASP A 267 -23.33 1.51 -7.70
N VAL A 268 -22.11 1.07 -7.34
CA VAL A 268 -20.90 1.89 -7.50
C VAL A 268 -20.56 2.10 -8.98
N ALA A 269 -20.55 1.05 -9.77
CA ALA A 269 -20.19 1.14 -11.19
C ALA A 269 -21.19 2.02 -11.98
N VAL A 270 -22.49 1.83 -11.78
CA VAL A 270 -23.54 2.57 -12.53
C VAL A 270 -23.61 4.05 -12.12
N LYS A 271 -23.05 4.44 -10.99
CA LYS A 271 -23.00 5.84 -10.55
C LYS A 271 -21.77 6.59 -11.05
N THR A 272 -20.80 5.90 -11.64
CA THR A 272 -19.57 6.55 -12.13
C THR A 272 -19.79 7.36 -13.38
N TYR A 273 -19.03 8.43 -13.55
CA TYR A 273 -19.04 9.25 -14.77
C TYR A 273 -18.66 8.44 -16.01
N VAL A 274 -17.63 7.57 -15.89
CA VAL A 274 -17.18 6.70 -16.98
C VAL A 274 -18.29 5.75 -17.43
N TYR A 275 -18.99 5.10 -16.49
CA TYR A 275 -20.11 4.24 -16.83
C TYR A 275 -21.20 5.02 -17.57
N ASN A 276 -21.65 6.15 -17.04
CA ASN A 276 -22.72 6.96 -17.62
C ASN A 276 -22.35 7.46 -19.02
N LYS A 277 -21.10 7.84 -19.23
CA LYS A 277 -20.60 8.33 -20.53
C LYS A 277 -20.47 7.23 -21.59
N TYR A 278 -20.09 6.02 -21.16
CA TYR A 278 -19.73 4.95 -22.09
C TYR A 278 -20.64 3.72 -22.03
N GLN A 279 -21.72 3.74 -21.24
CA GLN A 279 -22.63 2.59 -21.05
C GLN A 279 -23.13 1.97 -22.37
N ASN A 280 -23.36 2.78 -23.40
CA ASN A 280 -23.79 2.33 -24.71
C ASN A 280 -22.69 1.61 -25.51
N LYS A 281 -21.41 1.77 -25.11
CA LYS A 281 -20.25 1.16 -25.76
C LYS A 281 -19.73 -0.06 -25.01
N ILE A 282 -19.96 -0.12 -23.70
CA ILE A 282 -19.41 -1.15 -22.81
C ILE A 282 -20.27 -2.44 -22.84
N GLY A 283 -21.55 -2.34 -23.24
CA GLY A 283 -22.47 -3.47 -23.28
C GLY A 283 -22.74 -4.11 -21.90
N ILE A 284 -23.23 -5.36 -21.93
CA ILE A 284 -23.59 -6.10 -20.69
C ILE A 284 -22.35 -6.45 -19.84
N ALA A 285 -21.19 -6.60 -20.46
CA ALA A 285 -19.93 -6.95 -19.78
C ALA A 285 -19.34 -5.82 -18.91
N GLY A 286 -19.85 -4.61 -19.06
CA GLY A 286 -19.38 -3.43 -18.30
C GLY A 286 -20.24 -3.08 -17.08
N ARG A 287 -21.14 -3.98 -16.66
CA ARG A 287 -21.98 -3.77 -15.47
C ARG A 287 -21.30 -4.21 -14.18
#